data_a038200691ef8f2fcec70d036df1fb25
#
_entry.id   a038200691ef8f2fcec70d036df1fb25
#
_cell.length_a   1.000
_cell.length_b   1.000
_cell.length_c   1.000
_cell.angle_alpha   90.00
_cell.angle_beta   90.00
_cell.angle_gamma   90.00
#
_symmetry.space_group_name_H-M   'P 1'
#
loop_
_entity.id
_entity.type
_entity.pdbx_description
1 polymer ?
#
loop_
_entity_poly.entity_id
_entity_poly.type
_entity_poly.pdbx_seq_one_letter_code
_entity_poly.pdbx_strand_id
1 'polypeptide(L)'
;GARCAYTVDGGRRGEVETESFSADAMTVMFHGFNTHPGYAKGRMINAIKVAADFIQLLPRDRLTPETTGGDEGFVHPYTMQAGVERTSVRLIVRDFTRPGLQVKEALITRLAEDAVGRHPGSRATFEVEEQYRNMKEVLDRYPEVAEYAREAVRRSGLDVLEQPIRGGTDGSRLSFMGLPTPNIFAGEHNFHSRLEWVSAADMEKAVEVIVNLCRIWEERTPAGSRPIGRVV
;
A
#
# COMPACT_ATOMS: atom_id res chain seq x y z
N GLY A 1 -9.87 -13.36 23.45
CA GLY A 1 -9.60 -12.60 22.26
C GLY A 1 -9.79 -13.45 21.02
N ALA A 2 -9.94 -12.84 19.85
CA ALA A 2 -10.01 -13.58 18.58
C ALA A 2 -8.63 -14.22 18.25
N ARG A 3 -8.66 -15.35 17.56
CA ARG A 3 -7.46 -16.05 17.11
C ARG A 3 -6.96 -15.52 15.76
N CYS A 4 -7.88 -15.19 14.87
CA CYS A 4 -7.67 -14.58 13.57
C CYS A 4 -8.94 -13.83 13.17
N ALA A 5 -8.90 -13.13 12.05
CA ALA A 5 -10.06 -12.55 11.40
C ALA A 5 -9.97 -12.74 9.87
N TYR A 6 -11.03 -12.38 9.17
CA TYR A 6 -11.09 -12.33 7.71
C TYR A 6 -11.85 -11.06 7.32
N THR A 7 -11.29 -10.29 6.43
CA THR A 7 -11.98 -9.16 5.81
C THR A 7 -12.70 -9.63 4.54
N VAL A 8 -13.91 -9.17 4.31
CA VAL A 8 -14.68 -9.41 3.09
C VAL A 8 -14.50 -8.17 2.22
N ASP A 9 -13.37 -8.10 1.53
CA ASP A 9 -12.88 -6.90 0.84
C ASP A 9 -12.16 -7.24 -0.48
N GLY A 10 -12.18 -8.51 -0.87
CA GLY A 10 -11.60 -8.98 -2.13
C GLY A 10 -12.54 -8.79 -3.33
N GLY A 11 -11.98 -8.73 -4.52
CA GLY A 11 -12.71 -8.49 -5.76
C GLY A 11 -13.44 -9.73 -6.26
N ARG A 12 -12.79 -10.51 -7.07
CA ARG A 12 -13.42 -11.58 -7.84
C ARG A 12 -13.87 -12.76 -6.99
N ARG A 13 -14.98 -13.35 -7.36
CA ARG A 13 -15.48 -14.60 -6.77
C ARG A 13 -14.36 -15.66 -6.71
N GLY A 14 -14.10 -16.20 -5.51
CA GLY A 14 -13.07 -17.19 -5.25
C GLY A 14 -11.70 -16.61 -4.84
N GLU A 15 -11.52 -15.31 -4.81
CA GLU A 15 -10.28 -14.69 -4.37
C GLU A 15 -10.04 -14.89 -2.87
N VAL A 16 -8.81 -15.29 -2.55
CA VAL A 16 -8.22 -15.30 -1.21
C VAL A 16 -6.91 -14.54 -1.28
N GLU A 17 -6.84 -13.42 -0.61
CA GLU A 17 -5.71 -12.51 -0.69
C GLU A 17 -4.92 -12.57 0.61
N THR A 18 -3.67 -12.98 0.50
CA THR A 18 -2.74 -13.20 1.63
C THR A 18 -1.51 -12.31 1.56
N GLU A 19 -1.42 -11.50 0.52
CA GLU A 19 -0.30 -10.61 0.27
C GLU A 19 -0.79 -9.23 -0.16
N SER A 20 -0.19 -8.19 0.39
CA SER A 20 -0.48 -6.80 0.06
C SER A 20 0.80 -6.01 -0.17
N PHE A 21 0.71 -4.84 -0.78
CA PHE A 21 1.84 -3.92 -0.72
C PHE A 21 2.23 -3.59 0.72
N SER A 22 3.49 -3.24 0.91
CA SER A 22 3.96 -2.30 1.93
C SER A 22 3.92 -0.90 1.35
N ALA A 23 3.62 0.10 2.17
CA ALA A 23 3.56 1.50 1.74
C ALA A 23 4.21 2.44 2.74
N ASP A 24 4.94 3.39 2.21
CA ASP A 24 5.43 4.57 2.92
C ASP A 24 4.94 5.84 2.23
N ALA A 25 4.64 6.87 3.02
CA ALA A 25 4.49 8.23 2.54
C ALA A 25 5.84 8.93 2.68
N MET A 26 6.29 9.57 1.61
CA MET A 26 7.52 10.36 1.65
C MET A 26 7.22 11.80 1.31
N THR A 27 7.67 12.73 2.16
CA THR A 27 7.59 14.17 1.91
C THR A 27 8.99 14.69 1.62
N VAL A 28 9.16 15.30 0.45
CA VAL A 28 10.36 16.05 0.08
C VAL A 28 10.05 17.54 0.18
N MET A 29 10.75 18.23 1.07
CA MET A 29 10.62 19.68 1.25
C MET A 29 11.84 20.37 0.65
N PHE A 30 11.63 21.16 -0.38
CA PHE A 30 12.63 22.03 -0.98
C PHE A 30 12.59 23.40 -0.32
N HIS A 31 13.78 23.94 -0.01
CA HIS A 31 13.97 25.24 0.59
C HIS A 31 14.72 26.15 -0.37
N GLY A 32 14.15 27.30 -0.62
CA GLY A 32 14.73 28.38 -1.39
C GLY A 32 15.04 29.59 -0.54
N PHE A 33 15.21 30.71 -1.20
CA PHE A 33 15.39 32.02 -0.59
C PHE A 33 14.57 33.06 -1.33
N ASN A 34 13.58 33.64 -0.66
CA ASN A 34 12.69 34.62 -1.24
C ASN A 34 13.27 36.05 -1.08
N THR A 35 13.04 36.89 -2.07
CA THR A 35 13.32 38.32 -2.05
C THR A 35 12.39 39.04 -3.02
N HIS A 36 12.36 40.40 -2.99
CA HIS A 36 11.55 41.15 -3.93
C HIS A 36 11.95 40.83 -5.38
N PRO A 37 10.99 40.42 -6.25
CA PRO A 37 11.29 39.96 -7.60
C PRO A 37 12.09 40.95 -8.46
N GLY A 38 11.85 42.24 -8.31
CA GLY A 38 12.61 43.29 -9.03
C GLY A 38 14.08 43.40 -8.66
N TYR A 39 14.50 42.82 -7.53
CA TYR A 39 15.88 42.85 -7.02
C TYR A 39 16.46 41.44 -6.83
N ALA A 40 15.85 40.45 -7.47
CA ALA A 40 16.11 39.02 -7.26
C ALA A 40 17.37 38.49 -7.97
N LYS A 41 17.96 39.26 -8.92
CA LYS A 41 19.12 38.80 -9.71
C LYS A 41 20.29 38.41 -8.81
N GLY A 42 20.71 37.14 -8.90
CA GLY A 42 21.80 36.55 -8.11
C GLY A 42 21.49 36.37 -6.62
N ARG A 43 20.25 36.53 -6.18
CA ARG A 43 19.85 36.42 -4.77
C ARG A 43 18.73 35.43 -4.52
N MET A 44 17.67 35.45 -5.38
CA MET A 44 16.51 34.58 -5.19
C MET A 44 16.82 33.16 -5.59
N ILE A 45 16.42 32.23 -4.75
CA ILE A 45 16.40 30.78 -5.02
C ILE A 45 14.94 30.35 -4.93
N ASN A 46 14.35 29.99 -6.06
CA ASN A 46 12.92 29.67 -6.11
C ASN A 46 12.71 28.17 -5.91
N ALA A 47 12.19 27.78 -4.73
CA ALA A 47 11.93 26.39 -4.39
C ALA A 47 10.92 25.70 -5.33
N ILE A 48 10.04 26.48 -6.00
CA ILE A 48 9.11 25.92 -7.01
C ILE A 48 9.91 25.37 -8.20
N LYS A 49 10.96 26.07 -8.64
CA LYS A 49 11.80 25.62 -9.76
C LYS A 49 12.60 24.37 -9.39
N VAL A 50 13.13 24.32 -8.17
CA VAL A 50 13.84 23.12 -7.67
C VAL A 50 12.92 21.91 -7.66
N ALA A 51 11.70 22.06 -7.13
CA ALA A 51 10.71 21.00 -7.10
C ALA A 51 10.24 20.60 -8.52
N ALA A 52 10.12 21.54 -9.46
CA ALA A 52 9.79 21.23 -10.85
C ALA A 52 10.88 20.38 -11.51
N ASP A 53 12.15 20.71 -11.29
CA ASP A 53 13.27 19.89 -11.79
C ASP A 53 13.28 18.49 -11.15
N PHE A 54 12.99 18.39 -9.87
CA PHE A 54 12.83 17.10 -9.19
C PHE A 54 11.73 16.26 -9.83
N ILE A 55 10.54 16.81 -10.06
CA ILE A 55 9.42 16.09 -10.71
C ILE A 55 9.81 15.63 -12.12
N GLN A 56 10.59 16.42 -12.86
CA GLN A 56 11.07 16.03 -14.19
C GLN A 56 12.11 14.91 -14.16
N LEU A 57 12.87 14.77 -13.07
CA LEU A 57 13.85 13.69 -12.88
C LEU A 57 13.20 12.36 -12.49
N LEU A 58 11.97 12.38 -11.93
CA LEU A 58 11.26 11.14 -11.63
C LEU A 58 11.02 10.31 -12.90
N PRO A 59 11.15 8.99 -12.83
CA PRO A 59 10.83 8.12 -13.96
C PRO A 59 9.39 8.34 -14.45
N ARG A 60 9.20 8.36 -15.78
CA ARG A 60 7.88 8.56 -16.41
C ARG A 60 7.38 7.33 -17.14
N ASP A 61 8.30 6.50 -17.59
CA ASP A 61 8.08 5.29 -18.38
C ASP A 61 8.09 4.00 -17.53
N ARG A 62 8.38 4.14 -16.26
CA ARG A 62 8.47 3.05 -15.28
C ARG A 62 8.29 3.58 -13.87
N LEU A 63 8.07 2.69 -12.91
CA LEU A 63 7.92 3.02 -11.47
C LEU A 63 6.80 4.01 -11.15
N THR A 64 5.81 4.14 -12.04
CA THR A 64 4.62 4.96 -11.78
C THR A 64 3.37 4.07 -11.72
N PRO A 65 2.28 4.50 -11.06
CA PRO A 65 1.04 3.73 -11.07
C PRO A 65 0.53 3.42 -12.48
N GLU A 66 0.76 4.34 -13.43
CA GLU A 66 0.31 4.24 -14.81
C GLU A 66 1.12 3.25 -15.65
N THR A 67 2.33 2.90 -15.23
CA THR A 67 3.28 2.09 -16.01
C THR A 67 3.64 0.76 -15.37
N THR A 68 3.14 0.48 -14.15
CA THR A 68 3.46 -0.73 -13.39
C THR A 68 2.25 -1.62 -13.20
N GLY A 69 2.47 -2.94 -13.19
CA GLY A 69 1.47 -3.96 -12.96
C GLY A 69 2.04 -5.16 -12.19
N GLY A 70 1.21 -6.17 -11.89
CA GLY A 70 1.66 -7.38 -11.18
C GLY A 70 2.44 -7.06 -9.91
N ASP A 71 3.63 -7.61 -9.79
CA ASP A 71 4.50 -7.50 -8.60
C ASP A 71 5.38 -6.23 -8.58
N GLU A 72 5.22 -5.35 -9.55
CA GLU A 72 6.01 -4.14 -9.63
C GLU A 72 5.52 -3.08 -8.66
N GLY A 73 6.42 -2.58 -7.81
CA GLY A 73 6.15 -1.42 -6.96
C GLY A 73 6.27 -0.10 -7.72
N PHE A 74 5.83 1.00 -7.08
CA PHE A 74 5.82 2.31 -7.73
C PHE A 74 6.12 3.48 -6.77
N VAL A 75 6.40 4.63 -7.37
CA VAL A 75 6.52 5.94 -6.74
C VAL A 75 5.46 6.86 -7.37
N HIS A 76 4.63 7.48 -6.54
CA HIS A 76 3.54 8.33 -7.00
C HIS A 76 3.55 9.70 -6.30
N PRO A 77 4.04 10.76 -6.95
CA PRO A 77 3.84 12.12 -6.45
C PRO A 77 2.35 12.49 -6.61
N TYR A 78 1.66 12.76 -5.49
CA TYR A 78 0.21 12.98 -5.53
C TYR A 78 -0.22 14.35 -5.02
N THR A 79 0.66 15.06 -4.30
CA THR A 79 0.36 16.40 -3.80
C THR A 79 1.61 17.27 -3.84
N MET A 80 1.44 18.52 -4.27
CA MET A 80 2.47 19.56 -4.19
C MET A 80 1.88 20.80 -3.56
N GLN A 81 2.56 21.36 -2.57
CA GLN A 81 2.29 22.69 -2.02
C GLN A 81 3.47 23.60 -2.33
N ALA A 82 3.24 24.63 -3.13
CA ALA A 82 4.32 25.38 -3.77
C ALA A 82 4.40 26.83 -3.28
N GLY A 83 5.60 27.25 -2.96
CA GLY A 83 5.97 28.64 -2.64
C GLY A 83 7.44 28.90 -2.94
N VAL A 84 7.81 30.17 -3.15
CA VAL A 84 9.18 30.54 -3.52
C VAL A 84 10.19 30.14 -2.46
N GLU A 85 9.85 30.28 -1.18
CA GLU A 85 10.75 29.96 -0.07
C GLU A 85 10.72 28.49 0.31
N ARG A 86 9.55 27.84 0.17
CA ARG A 86 9.35 26.42 0.47
C ARG A 86 8.38 25.79 -0.51
N THR A 87 8.71 24.60 -0.97
CA THR A 87 7.82 23.76 -1.79
C THR A 87 7.92 22.33 -1.29
N SER A 88 6.78 21.73 -0.91
CA SER A 88 6.71 20.32 -0.53
C SER A 88 6.11 19.49 -1.64
N VAL A 89 6.68 18.32 -1.86
CA VAL A 89 6.14 17.27 -2.72
C VAL A 89 5.90 16.04 -1.85
N ARG A 90 4.66 15.55 -1.85
CA ARG A 90 4.29 14.32 -1.15
C ARG A 90 4.17 13.19 -2.14
N LEU A 91 4.80 12.07 -1.82
CA LEU A 91 4.85 10.87 -2.64
C LEU A 91 4.33 9.67 -1.84
N ILE A 92 3.65 8.77 -2.54
CA ILE A 92 3.37 7.42 -2.06
C ILE A 92 4.43 6.51 -2.66
N VAL A 93 5.07 5.71 -1.81
CA VAL A 93 6.04 4.67 -2.21
C VAL A 93 5.42 3.32 -1.88
N ARG A 94 5.34 2.44 -2.87
CA ARG A 94 4.76 1.10 -2.70
C ARG A 94 5.67 0.03 -3.28
N ASP A 95 5.79 -1.07 -2.52
CA ASP A 95 6.48 -2.28 -2.93
C ASP A 95 5.96 -3.47 -2.11
N PHE A 96 6.07 -4.69 -2.62
CA PHE A 96 5.74 -5.89 -1.84
C PHE A 96 6.77 -6.20 -0.76
N THR A 97 7.98 -5.66 -0.88
CA THR A 97 9.09 -5.93 0.02
C THR A 97 9.63 -4.67 0.68
N ARG A 98 10.08 -4.77 1.92
CA ARG A 98 10.76 -3.66 2.61
C ARG A 98 12.05 -3.21 1.90
N PRO A 99 12.92 -4.11 1.41
CA PRO A 99 14.06 -3.70 0.59
C PRO A 99 13.67 -2.92 -0.67
N GLY A 100 12.56 -3.31 -1.33
CA GLY A 100 12.02 -2.61 -2.49
C GLY A 100 11.55 -1.19 -2.18
N LEU A 101 10.95 -0.95 -1.00
CA LEU A 101 10.63 0.40 -0.51
C LEU A 101 11.91 1.23 -0.35
N GLN A 102 12.89 0.70 0.38
CA GLN A 102 14.16 1.39 0.65
C GLN A 102 14.90 1.78 -0.63
N VAL A 103 14.91 0.92 -1.65
CA VAL A 103 15.50 1.25 -2.97
C VAL A 103 14.79 2.43 -3.62
N LYS A 104 13.46 2.50 -3.54
CA LYS A 104 12.67 3.60 -4.11
C LYS A 104 12.84 4.89 -3.32
N GLU A 105 12.89 4.83 -2.00
CA GLU A 105 13.16 5.98 -1.12
C GLU A 105 14.56 6.57 -1.37
N ALA A 106 15.57 5.69 -1.51
CA ALA A 106 16.92 6.10 -1.88
C ALA A 106 16.98 6.75 -3.26
N LEU A 107 16.20 6.23 -4.22
CA LEU A 107 16.08 6.85 -5.55
C LEU A 107 15.47 8.25 -5.45
N ILE A 108 14.37 8.43 -4.71
CA ILE A 108 13.71 9.74 -4.51
C ILE A 108 14.69 10.72 -3.88
N THR A 109 15.40 10.30 -2.83
CA THR A 109 16.40 11.13 -2.14
C THR A 109 17.48 11.60 -3.11
N ARG A 110 18.08 10.69 -3.87
CA ARG A 110 19.11 11.01 -4.86
C ARG A 110 18.60 12.00 -5.92
N LEU A 111 17.41 11.79 -6.47
CA LEU A 111 16.85 12.67 -7.49
C LEU A 111 16.53 14.07 -6.94
N ALA A 112 16.13 14.16 -5.68
CA ALA A 112 15.95 15.44 -5.00
C ALA A 112 17.29 16.17 -4.77
N GLU A 113 18.34 15.45 -4.40
CA GLU A 113 19.70 15.99 -4.28
C GLU A 113 20.25 16.44 -5.63
N ASP A 114 19.99 15.69 -6.70
CA ASP A 114 20.36 16.08 -8.08
C ASP A 114 19.64 17.38 -8.50
N ALA A 115 18.36 17.54 -8.14
CA ALA A 115 17.64 18.79 -8.39
C ALA A 115 18.22 19.95 -7.58
N VAL A 116 18.52 19.75 -6.31
CA VAL A 116 19.22 20.76 -5.45
C VAL A 116 20.56 21.16 -6.04
N GLY A 117 21.34 20.20 -6.55
CA GLY A 117 22.64 20.45 -7.17
C GLY A 117 22.59 21.42 -8.36
N ARG A 118 21.45 21.53 -9.06
CA ARG A 118 21.22 22.47 -10.16
C ARG A 118 20.87 23.89 -9.68
N HIS A 119 20.56 24.06 -8.40
CA HIS A 119 20.13 25.32 -7.80
C HIS A 119 20.99 25.67 -6.58
N PRO A 120 22.20 26.19 -6.77
CA PRO A 120 23.15 26.49 -5.68
C PRO A 120 22.50 27.34 -4.57
N GLY A 121 22.67 26.92 -3.32
CA GLY A 121 22.09 27.55 -2.13
C GLY A 121 20.67 27.04 -1.76
N SER A 122 20.04 26.20 -2.58
CA SER A 122 18.85 25.46 -2.17
C SER A 122 19.25 24.25 -1.30
N ARG A 123 18.26 23.65 -0.65
CA ARG A 123 18.42 22.38 0.09
C ARG A 123 17.12 21.60 0.08
N ALA A 124 17.20 20.30 0.28
CA ALA A 124 16.05 19.42 0.50
C ALA A 124 16.08 18.83 1.92
N THR A 125 14.90 18.57 2.47
CA THR A 125 14.71 17.77 3.68
C THR A 125 13.67 16.70 3.41
N PHE A 126 13.77 15.57 4.12
CA PHE A 126 13.00 14.37 3.85
C PHE A 126 12.29 13.92 5.12
N GLU A 127 11.07 13.45 4.96
CA GLU A 127 10.30 12.78 6.00
C GLU A 127 9.69 11.52 5.39
N VAL A 128 9.86 10.38 6.06
CA VAL A 128 9.28 9.10 5.65
C VAL A 128 8.38 8.62 6.78
N GLU A 129 7.14 8.30 6.44
CA GLU A 129 6.12 7.83 7.37
C GLU A 129 5.60 6.47 6.90
N GLU A 130 5.76 5.45 7.77
CA GLU A 130 5.19 4.13 7.52
C GLU A 130 3.66 4.20 7.50
N GLN A 131 3.04 3.75 6.41
CA GLN A 131 1.59 3.70 6.28
C GLN A 131 1.03 2.33 6.66
N TYR A 132 1.59 1.28 6.07
CA TYR A 132 1.28 -0.13 6.37
C TYR A 132 2.35 -1.05 5.79
N ARG A 133 2.34 -2.32 6.23
CA ARG A 133 3.25 -3.36 5.75
C ARG A 133 2.49 -4.53 5.14
N ASN A 134 3.18 -5.29 4.29
CA ASN A 134 2.65 -6.47 3.62
C ASN A 134 2.18 -7.49 4.66
N MET A 135 0.89 -7.84 4.62
CA MET A 135 0.29 -8.79 5.57
C MET A 135 0.90 -10.19 5.48
N LYS A 136 1.53 -10.53 4.35
CA LYS A 136 2.23 -11.79 4.18
C LYS A 136 3.30 -12.03 5.25
N GLU A 137 3.99 -10.98 5.71
CA GLU A 137 5.00 -11.08 6.78
C GLU A 137 4.42 -11.68 8.09
N VAL A 138 3.12 -11.50 8.31
CA VAL A 138 2.40 -12.06 9.46
C VAL A 138 1.76 -13.39 9.10
N LEU A 139 1.04 -13.45 7.98
CA LEU A 139 0.26 -14.62 7.57
C LEU A 139 1.12 -15.86 7.31
N ASP A 140 2.35 -15.70 6.85
CA ASP A 140 3.29 -16.83 6.68
C ASP A 140 3.61 -17.55 8.00
N ARG A 141 3.39 -16.91 9.16
CA ARG A 141 3.55 -17.52 10.49
C ARG A 141 2.30 -18.27 10.96
N TYR A 142 1.17 -18.08 10.26
CA TYR A 142 -0.12 -18.66 10.58
C TYR A 142 -0.77 -19.25 9.32
N PRO A 143 -0.11 -20.23 8.67
CA PRO A 143 -0.53 -20.74 7.36
C PRO A 143 -1.93 -21.34 7.38
N GLU A 144 -2.39 -21.87 8.54
CA GLU A 144 -3.73 -22.42 8.69
C GLU A 144 -4.81 -21.39 8.44
N VAL A 145 -4.56 -20.10 8.73
CA VAL A 145 -5.56 -19.04 8.54
C VAL A 145 -5.89 -18.87 7.07
N ALA A 146 -4.87 -18.83 6.21
CA ALA A 146 -5.04 -18.76 4.76
C ALA A 146 -5.57 -20.07 4.17
N GLU A 147 -5.07 -21.23 4.64
CA GLU A 147 -5.50 -22.52 4.11
C GLU A 147 -6.98 -22.80 4.40
N TYR A 148 -7.47 -22.41 5.56
CA TYR A 148 -8.90 -22.58 5.87
C TYR A 148 -9.79 -21.68 5.00
N ALA A 149 -9.34 -20.49 4.62
CA ALA A 149 -10.04 -19.66 3.65
C ALA A 149 -10.08 -20.33 2.27
N ARG A 150 -8.96 -20.87 1.79
CA ARG A 150 -8.90 -21.64 0.52
C ARG A 150 -9.84 -22.85 0.53
N GLU A 151 -9.82 -23.59 1.62
CA GLU A 151 -10.72 -24.74 1.81
C GLU A 151 -12.17 -24.33 1.81
N ALA A 152 -12.55 -23.21 2.46
CA ALA A 152 -13.90 -22.71 2.48
C ALA A 152 -14.39 -22.33 1.08
N VAL A 153 -13.52 -21.71 0.26
CA VAL A 153 -13.79 -21.40 -1.15
C VAL A 153 -14.07 -22.69 -1.93
N ARG A 154 -13.22 -23.72 -1.80
CA ARG A 154 -13.39 -25.01 -2.48
C ARG A 154 -14.69 -25.71 -2.04
N ARG A 155 -15.02 -25.69 -0.74
CA ARG A 155 -16.29 -26.28 -0.23
C ARG A 155 -17.52 -25.56 -0.75
N SER A 156 -17.39 -24.31 -1.17
CA SER A 156 -18.45 -23.53 -1.81
C SER A 156 -18.56 -23.79 -3.33
N GLY A 157 -17.80 -24.76 -3.85
CA GLY A 157 -17.80 -25.15 -5.26
C GLY A 157 -17.13 -24.13 -6.18
N LEU A 158 -16.16 -23.37 -5.64
CA LEU A 158 -15.42 -22.36 -6.37
C LEU A 158 -13.94 -22.74 -6.51
N ASP A 159 -13.34 -22.30 -7.61
CA ASP A 159 -11.89 -22.31 -7.75
C ASP A 159 -11.26 -21.21 -6.89
N VAL A 160 -10.14 -21.53 -6.27
CA VAL A 160 -9.37 -20.55 -5.49
C VAL A 160 -8.55 -19.70 -6.45
N LEU A 161 -8.71 -18.39 -6.33
CA LEU A 161 -7.91 -17.40 -7.02
C LEU A 161 -7.02 -16.70 -6.00
N GLU A 162 -5.71 -16.62 -6.28
CA GLU A 162 -4.77 -15.92 -5.43
C GLU A 162 -4.06 -14.83 -6.25
N GLN A 163 -4.18 -13.60 -5.79
CA GLN A 163 -3.48 -12.48 -6.37
C GLN A 163 -3.05 -11.54 -5.24
N PRO A 164 -1.86 -10.94 -5.31
CA PRO A 164 -1.45 -9.95 -4.35
C PRO A 164 -2.23 -8.64 -4.55
N ILE A 165 -2.57 -7.98 -3.44
CA ILE A 165 -3.24 -6.69 -3.44
C ILE A 165 -2.22 -5.59 -3.70
N ARG A 166 -2.44 -4.79 -4.75
CA ARG A 166 -1.60 -3.61 -5.06
C ARG A 166 -1.96 -2.39 -4.20
N GLY A 167 -2.42 -2.62 -3.00
CA GLY A 167 -2.87 -1.63 -2.03
C GLY A 167 -2.70 -2.14 -0.61
N GLY A 168 -3.20 -1.38 0.35
CA GLY A 168 -3.40 -1.80 1.73
C GLY A 168 -4.85 -2.15 1.97
N THR A 169 -5.09 -2.97 2.98
CA THR A 169 -6.40 -3.36 3.46
C THR A 169 -6.46 -3.27 4.97
N ASP A 170 -7.63 -3.35 5.55
CA ASP A 170 -7.78 -3.48 7.00
C ASP A 170 -7.08 -4.75 7.51
N GLY A 171 -7.05 -5.82 6.69
CA GLY A 171 -6.32 -7.05 6.96
C GLY A 171 -4.82 -6.82 7.21
N SER A 172 -4.19 -5.92 6.44
CA SER A 172 -2.79 -5.54 6.64
C SER A 172 -2.58 -4.94 8.04
N ARG A 173 -3.40 -3.96 8.43
CA ARG A 173 -3.30 -3.29 9.74
C ARG A 173 -3.60 -4.26 10.88
N LEU A 174 -4.69 -5.01 10.80
CA LEU A 174 -5.10 -5.97 11.81
C LEU A 174 -4.04 -7.05 12.03
N SER A 175 -3.41 -7.52 10.96
CA SER A 175 -2.32 -8.51 11.04
C SER A 175 -1.17 -7.98 11.90
N PHE A 176 -0.72 -6.75 11.67
CA PHE A 176 0.37 -6.14 12.47
C PHE A 176 -0.07 -5.70 13.87
N MET A 177 -1.39 -5.62 14.14
CA MET A 177 -1.92 -5.46 15.50
C MET A 177 -2.02 -6.78 16.28
N GLY A 178 -1.56 -7.89 15.68
CA GLY A 178 -1.53 -9.22 16.32
C GLY A 178 -2.76 -10.07 16.02
N LEU A 179 -3.53 -9.74 15.01
CA LEU A 179 -4.69 -10.50 14.55
C LEU A 179 -4.49 -10.89 13.07
N PRO A 180 -3.92 -12.08 12.77
CA PRO A 180 -3.72 -12.52 11.39
C PRO A 180 -5.03 -12.45 10.59
N THR A 181 -5.04 -11.65 9.51
CA THR A 181 -6.28 -11.32 8.80
C THR A 181 -6.05 -11.27 7.30
N PRO A 182 -6.27 -12.37 6.56
CA PRO A 182 -6.34 -12.34 5.10
C PRO A 182 -7.69 -11.76 4.63
N ASN A 183 -7.75 -11.38 3.34
CA ASN A 183 -9.02 -11.04 2.72
C ASN A 183 -9.62 -12.27 2.03
N ILE A 184 -10.95 -12.32 2.01
CA ILE A 184 -11.76 -13.16 1.13
C ILE A 184 -12.61 -12.25 0.24
N PHE A 185 -13.06 -12.77 -0.89
CA PHE A 185 -13.79 -11.98 -1.87
C PHE A 185 -15.15 -11.47 -1.35
N ALA A 186 -15.51 -10.27 -1.78
CA ALA A 186 -16.87 -9.73 -1.70
C ALA A 186 -17.61 -9.89 -3.04
N GLY A 187 -16.89 -9.98 -4.13
CA GLY A 187 -17.42 -9.99 -5.49
C GLY A 187 -17.58 -8.59 -6.08
N GLU A 188 -16.84 -7.64 -5.55
CA GLU A 188 -16.89 -6.24 -5.98
C GLU A 188 -16.14 -5.99 -7.28
N HIS A 189 -16.63 -4.99 -8.02
CA HIS A 189 -16.05 -4.53 -9.28
C HIS A 189 -15.96 -3.00 -9.31
N ASN A 190 -14.96 -2.49 -10.01
CA ASN A 190 -14.73 -1.05 -10.20
C ASN A 190 -14.55 -0.28 -8.87
N PHE A 191 -13.77 -0.83 -7.97
CA PHE A 191 -13.45 -0.24 -6.66
C PHE A 191 -13.20 1.27 -6.73
N HIS A 192 -13.72 2.00 -5.75
CA HIS A 192 -13.53 3.45 -5.58
C HIS A 192 -14.03 4.29 -6.76
N SER A 193 -14.83 3.72 -7.65
CA SER A 193 -15.39 4.45 -8.79
C SER A 193 -16.89 4.71 -8.61
N ARG A 194 -17.45 5.62 -9.42
CA ARG A 194 -18.90 5.84 -9.48
C ARG A 194 -19.64 4.67 -10.13
N LEU A 195 -18.92 3.74 -10.72
CA LEU A 195 -19.43 2.54 -11.36
C LEU A 195 -19.14 1.29 -10.52
N GLU A 196 -18.87 1.44 -9.25
CA GLU A 196 -18.68 0.34 -8.31
C GLU A 196 -19.99 -0.46 -8.17
N TRP A 197 -19.88 -1.77 -8.21
CA TRP A 197 -21.03 -2.66 -8.10
C TRP A 197 -20.62 -4.05 -7.61
N VAL A 198 -21.58 -4.77 -7.06
CA VAL A 198 -21.49 -6.19 -6.67
C VAL A 198 -22.75 -6.92 -7.12
N SER A 199 -22.62 -8.18 -7.54
CA SER A 199 -23.77 -8.99 -7.88
C SER A 199 -24.38 -9.66 -6.63
N ALA A 200 -25.70 -9.81 -6.58
CA ALA A 200 -26.36 -10.56 -5.51
C ALA A 200 -25.85 -12.01 -5.43
N ALA A 201 -25.57 -12.64 -6.58
CA ALA A 201 -25.03 -14.00 -6.64
C ALA A 201 -23.61 -14.10 -6.05
N ASP A 202 -22.79 -13.05 -6.15
CA ASP A 202 -21.47 -13.02 -5.53
C ASP A 202 -21.56 -12.81 -4.03
N MET A 203 -22.50 -11.96 -3.57
CA MET A 203 -22.79 -11.77 -2.15
C MET A 203 -23.26 -13.09 -1.50
N GLU A 204 -24.17 -13.83 -2.15
CA GLU A 204 -24.64 -15.14 -1.68
C GLU A 204 -23.47 -16.14 -1.56
N LYS A 205 -22.57 -16.17 -2.54
CA LYS A 205 -21.38 -17.03 -2.51
C LYS A 205 -20.38 -16.61 -1.44
N ALA A 206 -20.19 -15.33 -1.19
CA ALA A 206 -19.36 -14.85 -0.09
C ALA A 206 -19.92 -15.31 1.26
N VAL A 207 -21.23 -15.25 1.46
CA VAL A 207 -21.89 -15.76 2.68
C VAL A 207 -21.68 -17.28 2.82
N GLU A 208 -21.79 -18.06 1.74
CA GLU A 208 -21.55 -19.51 1.76
C GLU A 208 -20.10 -19.82 2.17
N VAL A 209 -19.13 -19.07 1.66
CA VAL A 209 -17.71 -19.19 2.04
C VAL A 209 -17.53 -18.88 3.53
N ILE A 210 -18.13 -17.82 4.05
CA ILE A 210 -18.05 -17.46 5.47
C ILE A 210 -18.60 -18.58 6.35
N VAL A 211 -19.75 -19.14 5.99
CA VAL A 211 -20.35 -20.26 6.74
C VAL A 211 -19.44 -21.49 6.72
N ASN A 212 -18.90 -21.85 5.56
CA ASN A 212 -17.96 -22.97 5.45
C ASN A 212 -16.68 -22.71 6.24
N LEU A 213 -16.18 -21.48 6.24
CA LEU A 213 -15.01 -21.07 7.01
C LEU A 213 -15.24 -21.25 8.54
N CYS A 214 -16.38 -20.82 9.04
CA CYS A 214 -16.77 -21.05 10.44
C CYS A 214 -16.82 -22.54 10.80
N ARG A 215 -17.38 -23.37 9.92
CA ARG A 215 -17.44 -24.83 10.11
C ARG A 215 -16.03 -25.45 10.14
N ILE A 216 -15.13 -25.04 9.23
CA ILE A 216 -13.76 -25.52 9.19
C ILE A 216 -13.02 -25.20 10.49
N TRP A 217 -13.20 -23.97 10.99
CA TRP A 217 -12.61 -23.57 12.27
C TRP A 217 -13.15 -24.41 13.44
N GLU A 218 -14.44 -24.69 13.47
CA GLU A 218 -15.05 -25.58 14.47
C GLU A 218 -14.49 -27.00 14.38
N GLU A 219 -14.46 -27.57 13.17
CA GLU A 219 -13.99 -28.94 12.91
C GLU A 219 -12.51 -29.16 13.29
N ARG A 220 -11.68 -28.13 13.07
CA ARG A 220 -10.21 -28.24 13.19
C ARG A 220 -9.61 -27.59 14.44
N THR A 221 -10.42 -26.93 15.25
CA THR A 221 -9.96 -26.30 16.50
C THR A 221 -10.27 -27.22 17.67
N PRO A 222 -9.25 -27.82 18.35
CA PRO A 222 -9.50 -28.66 19.52
C PRO A 222 -10.21 -27.86 20.62
N ALA A 223 -11.15 -28.53 21.31
CA ALA A 223 -11.83 -27.94 22.46
C ALA A 223 -10.80 -27.47 23.51
N GLY A 224 -10.87 -26.18 23.90
CA GLY A 224 -9.95 -25.59 24.87
C GLY A 224 -8.68 -24.94 24.26
N SER A 225 -8.57 -24.84 22.94
CA SER A 225 -7.47 -24.12 22.29
C SER A 225 -7.42 -22.65 22.70
N ARG A 226 -6.24 -22.18 23.14
CA ARG A 226 -6.05 -20.77 23.48
C ARG A 226 -5.96 -19.89 22.22
N PRO A 227 -6.34 -18.60 22.31
CA PRO A 227 -6.09 -17.63 21.24
C PRO A 227 -4.60 -17.59 20.88
N ILE A 228 -4.29 -17.26 19.62
CA ILE A 228 -2.91 -16.97 19.21
C ILE A 228 -2.42 -15.81 20.08
N GLY A 229 -1.23 -15.97 20.70
CA GLY A 229 -0.67 -14.93 21.58
C GLY A 229 -0.43 -13.63 20.79
N ARG A 230 -0.43 -12.49 21.49
CA ARG A 230 -0.10 -11.20 20.88
C ARG A 230 1.25 -11.30 20.17
N VAL A 231 1.27 -10.93 18.89
CA VAL A 231 2.52 -10.63 18.19
C VAL A 231 3.02 -9.32 18.79
N VAL A 232 4.12 -9.37 19.53
CA VAL A 232 4.83 -8.20 20.09
C VAL A 232 5.83 -7.73 19.04
#